data_ff2f89d2853a831b7baac5bc7dad83f9
#
_entry.id   ff2f89d2853a831b7baac5bc7dad83f9
#
_cell.length_a   1.000
_cell.length_b   1.000
_cell.length_c   1.000
_cell.angle_alpha   90.00
_cell.angle_beta   90.00
_cell.angle_gamma   90.00
#
_symmetry.space_group_name_H-M   'P 1'
#
loop_
_entity.id
_entity.type
_entity.pdbx_description
1 polymer ?
#
loop_
_entity_poly.entity_id
_entity_poly.type
_entity_poly.pdbx_seq_one_letter_code
_entity_poly.pdbx_strand_id
1 'polypeptide(L)'
;MEVKRKYSETEVNNKLKNRNLIIIEGEYRNCNSAIVVKDEEGYKYLTRIANIMKDGQLNKFHRRNPYTIDNIKLYLNKNYENIILISETYINNNSVLKFKCLKHDFIFEKALEGFKGCPKCIGSYSYSLDETRDMLKSINPNIKILREYKNKHNNRLFECECLIDGNIWSASFSDLITFKHGCLTCANRNKIGEGNPYYNHNKTDEERETRREYTEYYSWRNEVYERDNYICICCGYDKGHNLNAHHLNGYNWDKEHRTDVNNGVTLCKNCHDKFHNIYGYGDNTKEQFEEFYKNEFNKNLKSILP
;
A
#
# COMPACT_ATOMS: atom_id res chain seq x y z
N MET A 1 -40.28 62.53 -5.89
CA MET A 1 -40.74 61.55 -6.90
C MET A 1 -40.92 60.20 -6.22
N GLU A 2 -42.15 59.68 -6.10
CA GLU A 2 -42.39 58.31 -5.64
C GLU A 2 -41.81 57.38 -6.66
N VAL A 3 -40.90 56.53 -6.21
CA VAL A 3 -40.31 55.49 -7.06
C VAL A 3 -41.39 54.41 -7.27
N LYS A 4 -41.91 54.34 -8.50
CA LYS A 4 -42.97 53.39 -8.86
C LYS A 4 -42.46 51.95 -8.64
N ARG A 5 -42.93 51.29 -7.58
CA ARG A 5 -42.61 49.88 -7.27
C ARG A 5 -43.25 48.97 -8.31
N LYS A 6 -42.48 48.06 -8.91
CA LYS A 6 -43.00 47.08 -9.88
C LYS A 6 -43.74 45.92 -9.20
N TYR A 7 -43.38 45.59 -7.97
CA TYR A 7 -43.94 44.51 -7.17
C TYR A 7 -44.37 45.10 -5.81
N SER A 8 -45.36 44.52 -5.17
CA SER A 8 -45.71 44.82 -3.79
C SER A 8 -44.73 44.20 -2.81
N GLU A 9 -44.64 44.75 -1.61
CA GLU A 9 -43.81 44.12 -0.54
C GLU A 9 -44.27 42.72 -0.22
N THR A 10 -45.56 42.47 -0.27
CA THR A 10 -46.16 41.14 -0.02
C THR A 10 -45.70 40.12 -1.07
N GLU A 11 -45.68 40.49 -2.36
CA GLU A 11 -45.21 39.66 -3.46
C GLU A 11 -43.73 39.32 -3.29
N VAL A 12 -42.89 40.29 -2.94
CA VAL A 12 -41.45 40.06 -2.71
C VAL A 12 -41.23 39.17 -1.53
N ASN A 13 -41.92 39.39 -0.39
CA ASN A 13 -41.79 38.57 0.79
C ASN A 13 -42.25 37.12 0.56
N ASN A 14 -43.37 36.91 -0.15
CA ASN A 14 -43.84 35.59 -0.53
C ASN A 14 -42.82 34.87 -1.42
N LYS A 15 -42.22 35.58 -2.41
CA LYS A 15 -41.21 35.01 -3.28
C LYS A 15 -39.93 34.60 -2.54
N LEU A 16 -39.46 35.43 -1.61
CA LEU A 16 -38.34 35.12 -0.75
C LEU A 16 -38.62 33.87 0.11
N LYS A 17 -39.79 33.82 0.74
CA LYS A 17 -40.21 32.69 1.54
C LYS A 17 -40.27 31.40 0.71
N ASN A 18 -40.86 31.44 -0.50
CA ASN A 18 -40.96 30.30 -1.39
C ASN A 18 -39.56 29.77 -1.86
N ARG A 19 -38.55 30.64 -1.80
CA ARG A 19 -37.15 30.30 -2.12
C ARG A 19 -36.29 30.03 -0.90
N ASN A 20 -36.86 29.98 0.28
CA ASN A 20 -36.16 29.82 1.56
C ASN A 20 -35.02 30.85 1.76
N LEU A 21 -35.32 32.10 1.37
CA LEU A 21 -34.36 33.23 1.45
C LEU A 21 -34.85 34.26 2.46
N ILE A 22 -33.89 34.83 3.21
CA ILE A 22 -34.12 35.97 4.08
C ILE A 22 -33.21 37.13 3.67
N ILE A 23 -33.73 38.33 3.68
CA ILE A 23 -32.91 39.56 3.48
C ILE A 23 -32.17 39.81 4.79
N ILE A 24 -30.85 39.96 4.72
CA ILE A 24 -29.98 40.27 5.86
C ILE A 24 -29.37 41.67 5.77
N GLU A 25 -29.25 42.23 4.56
CA GLU A 25 -28.80 43.59 4.32
C GLU A 25 -29.53 44.20 3.14
N GLY A 26 -29.81 45.49 3.19
CA GLY A 26 -30.55 46.24 2.16
C GLY A 26 -32.06 46.18 2.34
N GLU A 27 -32.76 47.02 1.56
CA GLU A 27 -34.22 47.16 1.60
C GLU A 27 -34.82 47.09 0.19
N TYR A 28 -36.06 46.61 0.11
CA TYR A 28 -36.81 46.70 -1.14
C TYR A 28 -37.33 48.12 -1.37
N ARG A 29 -36.73 48.86 -2.28
CA ARG A 29 -37.23 50.15 -2.77
C ARG A 29 -37.79 50.05 -4.18
N ASN A 30 -37.16 49.29 -5.04
CA ASN A 30 -37.60 48.97 -6.41
C ASN A 30 -36.97 47.68 -6.90
N CYS A 31 -37.32 47.22 -8.11
CA CYS A 31 -36.80 45.95 -8.68
C CYS A 31 -35.26 45.88 -8.86
N ASN A 32 -34.59 47.04 -8.93
CA ASN A 32 -33.14 47.12 -9.07
C ASN A 32 -32.41 47.23 -7.73
N SER A 33 -33.14 47.30 -6.59
CA SER A 33 -32.54 47.34 -5.27
C SER A 33 -31.59 46.17 -5.09
N ALA A 34 -30.34 46.50 -4.76
CA ALA A 34 -29.36 45.50 -4.35
C ALA A 34 -29.65 45.09 -2.91
N ILE A 35 -29.71 43.82 -2.67
CA ILE A 35 -29.95 43.22 -1.36
C ILE A 35 -28.95 42.08 -1.11
N VAL A 36 -28.64 41.81 0.13
CA VAL A 36 -27.96 40.56 0.54
C VAL A 36 -29.01 39.62 1.11
N VAL A 37 -29.09 38.44 0.52
CA VAL A 37 -29.96 37.37 1.02
C VAL A 37 -29.10 36.23 1.56
N LYS A 38 -29.68 35.51 2.51
CA LYS A 38 -29.13 34.30 3.09
C LYS A 38 -30.13 33.16 2.88
N ASP A 39 -29.66 31.99 2.45
CA ASP A 39 -30.47 30.79 2.36
C ASP A 39 -30.53 30.03 3.71
N GLU A 40 -31.31 28.94 3.78
CA GLU A 40 -31.46 28.11 4.95
C GLU A 40 -30.17 27.41 5.35
N GLU A 41 -29.26 27.18 4.40
CA GLU A 41 -27.94 26.63 4.66
C GLU A 41 -26.94 27.66 5.22
N GLY A 42 -27.30 28.95 5.20
CA GLY A 42 -26.47 30.04 5.72
C GLY A 42 -25.58 30.71 4.68
N TYR A 43 -25.62 30.33 3.40
CA TYR A 43 -24.85 30.98 2.35
C TYR A 43 -25.42 32.37 2.03
N LYS A 44 -24.51 33.32 1.78
CA LYS A 44 -24.86 34.71 1.53
C LYS A 44 -24.72 35.05 0.03
N TYR A 45 -25.65 35.85 -0.48
CA TYR A 45 -25.67 36.25 -1.90
C TYR A 45 -25.98 37.74 -2.03
N LEU A 46 -25.11 38.46 -2.71
CA LEU A 46 -25.46 39.81 -3.18
C LEU A 46 -26.25 39.67 -4.49
N THR A 47 -27.48 40.18 -4.51
CA THR A 47 -28.39 40.04 -5.65
C THR A 47 -29.28 41.27 -5.76
N ARG A 48 -30.19 41.27 -6.76
CA ARG A 48 -31.22 42.28 -6.92
C ARG A 48 -32.59 41.65 -6.78
N ILE A 49 -33.59 42.46 -6.35
CA ILE A 49 -34.99 42.00 -6.26
C ILE A 49 -35.47 41.45 -7.60
N ALA A 50 -35.12 42.10 -8.73
CA ALA A 50 -35.49 41.61 -10.05
C ALA A 50 -35.01 40.19 -10.33
N ASN A 51 -33.84 39.79 -9.81
CA ASN A 51 -33.29 38.46 -9.98
C ASN A 51 -34.08 37.44 -9.13
N ILE A 52 -34.46 37.81 -7.88
CA ILE A 52 -35.29 36.98 -7.03
C ILE A 52 -36.65 36.72 -7.65
N MET A 53 -37.30 37.81 -8.14
CA MET A 53 -38.64 37.72 -8.72
C MET A 53 -38.71 36.93 -10.03
N LYS A 54 -37.61 36.84 -10.78
CA LYS A 54 -37.47 36.09 -12.03
C LYS A 54 -36.94 34.66 -11.84
N ASP A 55 -36.85 34.18 -10.63
CA ASP A 55 -36.22 32.87 -10.28
C ASP A 55 -34.75 32.76 -10.77
N GLY A 56 -34.06 33.89 -10.84
CA GLY A 56 -32.68 33.92 -11.24
C GLY A 56 -31.80 33.07 -10.31
N GLN A 57 -30.87 32.33 -10.90
CA GLN A 57 -29.96 31.46 -10.16
C GLN A 57 -29.07 32.27 -9.21
N LEU A 58 -28.95 31.79 -7.98
CA LEU A 58 -27.99 32.26 -6.99
C LEU A 58 -26.84 31.27 -6.93
N ASN A 59 -25.63 31.73 -7.22
CA ASN A 59 -24.44 30.90 -7.17
C ASN A 59 -23.59 31.29 -5.96
N LYS A 60 -23.48 30.36 -5.01
CA LYS A 60 -22.76 30.57 -3.75
C LYS A 60 -21.26 30.82 -3.93
N PHE A 61 -20.67 30.33 -5.03
CA PHE A 61 -19.26 30.50 -5.34
C PHE A 61 -19.02 31.32 -6.62
N HIS A 62 -19.72 32.44 -6.77
CA HIS A 62 -19.58 33.28 -7.94
C HIS A 62 -18.62 34.48 -7.67
N ARG A 63 -17.69 34.75 -8.59
CA ARG A 63 -16.67 35.80 -8.46
C ARG A 63 -17.19 37.19 -8.12
N ARG A 64 -18.42 37.51 -8.53
CA ARG A 64 -19.07 38.80 -8.25
C ARG A 64 -19.83 38.80 -6.92
N ASN A 65 -19.91 37.65 -6.23
CA ASN A 65 -20.51 37.61 -4.91
C ASN A 65 -19.42 37.96 -3.88
N PRO A 66 -19.50 39.07 -3.18
CA PRO A 66 -18.49 39.48 -2.20
C PRO A 66 -18.35 38.50 -1.05
N TYR A 67 -19.37 37.65 -0.80
CA TYR A 67 -19.40 36.67 0.25
C TYR A 67 -18.83 35.29 -0.17
N THR A 68 -18.22 35.18 -1.36
CA THR A 68 -17.75 33.89 -1.88
C THR A 68 -16.74 33.22 -0.95
N ILE A 69 -15.80 33.95 -0.40
CA ILE A 69 -14.81 33.42 0.55
C ILE A 69 -15.50 32.91 1.82
N ASP A 70 -16.44 33.66 2.37
CA ASP A 70 -17.21 33.26 3.56
C ASP A 70 -18.05 32.02 3.26
N ASN A 71 -18.66 31.96 2.08
CA ASN A 71 -19.41 30.78 1.62
C ASN A 71 -18.53 29.54 1.44
N ILE A 72 -17.30 29.71 0.93
CA ILE A 72 -16.34 28.60 0.84
C ILE A 72 -15.95 28.13 2.25
N LYS A 73 -15.66 29.03 3.17
CA LYS A 73 -15.38 28.68 4.57
C LYS A 73 -16.54 27.93 5.21
N LEU A 74 -17.77 28.40 5.00
CA LEU A 74 -18.98 27.72 5.52
C LEU A 74 -19.14 26.33 4.88
N TYR A 75 -18.92 26.20 3.57
CA TYR A 75 -18.96 24.91 2.88
C TYR A 75 -17.92 23.92 3.45
N LEU A 76 -16.70 24.38 3.68
CA LEU A 76 -15.65 23.54 4.27
C LEU A 76 -16.03 23.08 5.69
N ASN A 77 -16.50 24.00 6.54
CA ASN A 77 -16.93 23.64 7.89
C ASN A 77 -18.04 22.59 7.94
N LYS A 78 -18.94 22.61 6.93
CA LYS A 78 -20.05 21.65 6.85
C LYS A 78 -19.63 20.27 6.34
N ASN A 79 -18.64 20.24 5.45
CA ASN A 79 -18.33 19.01 4.71
C ASN A 79 -16.96 18.41 5.04
N TYR A 80 -16.07 19.16 5.71
CA TYR A 80 -14.68 18.76 5.96
C TYR A 80 -14.20 19.25 7.34
N GLU A 81 -14.31 18.43 8.34
CA GLU A 81 -14.03 18.76 9.76
C GLU A 81 -12.65 19.39 10.02
N ASN A 82 -11.64 19.01 9.24
CA ASN A 82 -10.25 19.36 9.51
C ASN A 82 -9.60 20.19 8.41
N ILE A 83 -10.40 20.89 7.59
CA ILE A 83 -9.86 21.69 6.49
C ILE A 83 -10.29 23.15 6.63
N ILE A 84 -9.32 24.04 6.62
CA ILE A 84 -9.54 25.49 6.60
C ILE A 84 -9.01 26.09 5.30
N LEU A 85 -9.70 27.14 4.82
CA LEU A 85 -9.26 27.94 3.68
C LEU A 85 -8.25 28.99 4.17
N ILE A 86 -7.08 29.04 3.51
CA ILE A 86 -6.07 30.08 3.74
C ILE A 86 -6.22 31.23 2.74
N SER A 87 -6.61 30.94 1.49
CA SER A 87 -6.78 31.93 0.46
C SER A 87 -7.83 32.99 0.86
N GLU A 88 -7.52 34.27 0.62
CA GLU A 88 -8.39 35.41 0.88
C GLU A 88 -9.12 35.87 -0.38
N THR A 89 -8.72 35.39 -1.55
CA THR A 89 -9.30 35.79 -2.84
C THR A 89 -9.77 34.58 -3.63
N TYR A 90 -10.82 34.78 -4.41
CA TYR A 90 -11.41 33.79 -5.29
C TYR A 90 -11.74 34.41 -6.65
N ILE A 91 -11.33 33.81 -7.74
CA ILE A 91 -11.56 34.28 -9.09
C ILE A 91 -12.64 33.45 -9.80
N ASN A 92 -12.53 32.15 -9.78
CA ASN A 92 -13.47 31.20 -10.39
C ASN A 92 -13.26 29.77 -9.87
N ASN A 93 -14.10 28.81 -10.27
CA ASN A 93 -14.04 27.41 -9.79
C ASN A 93 -12.73 26.68 -10.11
N ASN A 94 -12.00 27.11 -11.14
CA ASN A 94 -10.72 26.52 -11.55
C ASN A 94 -9.53 27.21 -10.87
N SER A 95 -9.77 28.28 -10.12
CA SER A 95 -8.70 28.96 -9.38
C SER A 95 -8.14 28.05 -8.31
N VAL A 96 -6.83 27.97 -8.28
CA VAL A 96 -6.12 27.23 -7.24
C VAL A 96 -6.22 28.00 -5.93
N LEU A 97 -6.78 27.38 -4.93
CA LEU A 97 -6.92 27.90 -3.58
C LEU A 97 -5.98 27.15 -2.63
N LYS A 98 -5.49 27.85 -1.60
CA LYS A 98 -4.68 27.28 -0.53
C LYS A 98 -5.56 26.85 0.63
N PHE A 99 -5.36 25.60 1.05
CA PHE A 99 -6.05 25.01 2.18
C PHE A 99 -5.03 24.50 3.20
N LYS A 100 -5.42 24.42 4.46
CA LYS A 100 -4.66 23.73 5.51
C LYS A 100 -5.50 22.61 6.09
N CYS A 101 -4.92 21.42 6.12
CA CYS A 101 -5.47 20.28 6.86
C CYS A 101 -4.94 20.30 8.29
N LEU A 102 -5.81 20.46 9.27
CA LEU A 102 -5.46 20.50 10.69
C LEU A 102 -4.99 19.13 11.22
N LYS A 103 -5.55 18.03 10.68
CA LYS A 103 -5.16 16.66 11.06
C LYS A 103 -3.71 16.33 10.70
N HIS A 104 -3.20 16.84 9.57
CA HIS A 104 -1.85 16.53 9.09
C HIS A 104 -0.89 17.71 9.18
N ASP A 105 -1.33 18.85 9.73
CA ASP A 105 -0.63 20.15 9.69
C ASP A 105 -0.03 20.44 8.30
N PHE A 106 -0.84 20.20 7.25
CA PHE A 106 -0.39 20.18 5.86
C PHE A 106 -1.12 21.22 5.04
N ILE A 107 -0.34 22.09 4.37
CA ILE A 107 -0.87 23.09 3.42
C ILE A 107 -0.81 22.48 2.02
N PHE A 108 -1.91 22.61 1.28
CA PHE A 108 -2.02 22.12 -0.09
C PHE A 108 -2.84 23.07 -0.96
N GLU A 109 -2.62 22.99 -2.25
CA GLU A 109 -3.27 23.79 -3.25
C GLU A 109 -4.21 22.94 -4.11
N LYS A 110 -5.45 23.40 -4.31
CA LYS A 110 -6.44 22.68 -5.11
C LYS A 110 -7.48 23.66 -5.67
N ALA A 111 -8.04 23.37 -6.85
CA ALA A 111 -9.24 24.05 -7.31
C ALA A 111 -10.46 23.57 -6.50
N LEU A 112 -11.46 24.44 -6.35
CA LEU A 112 -12.71 24.11 -5.69
C LEU A 112 -13.51 23.08 -6.50
N GLU A 113 -13.37 23.12 -7.83
CA GLU A 113 -13.96 22.11 -8.72
C GLU A 113 -13.31 20.74 -8.46
N GLY A 114 -14.16 19.74 -8.19
CA GLY A 114 -13.70 18.40 -7.85
C GLY A 114 -12.95 18.29 -6.52
N PHE A 115 -13.13 19.24 -5.61
CA PHE A 115 -12.52 19.20 -4.28
C PHE A 115 -13.03 18.00 -3.48
N LYS A 116 -12.11 17.14 -3.05
CA LYS A 116 -12.40 15.90 -2.30
C LYS A 116 -11.80 15.90 -0.89
N GLY A 117 -11.17 17.01 -0.49
CA GLY A 117 -10.49 17.12 0.79
C GLY A 117 -8.97 17.07 0.71
N CYS A 118 -8.32 16.88 1.85
CA CYS A 118 -6.87 16.83 1.95
C CYS A 118 -6.30 15.58 1.24
N PRO A 119 -5.31 15.72 0.35
CA PRO A 119 -4.68 14.59 -0.34
C PRO A 119 -4.15 13.50 0.60
N LYS A 120 -3.60 13.87 1.75
CA LYS A 120 -3.14 12.91 2.77
C LYS A 120 -4.31 12.17 3.45
N CYS A 121 -5.44 12.84 3.69
CA CYS A 121 -6.63 12.21 4.27
C CYS A 121 -7.26 11.18 3.35
N ILE A 122 -7.32 11.47 2.04
CA ILE A 122 -7.96 10.59 1.03
C ILE A 122 -6.99 9.63 0.36
N GLY A 123 -5.72 9.56 0.82
CA GLY A 123 -4.73 8.62 0.30
C GLY A 123 -4.22 8.90 -1.11
N SER A 124 -4.45 10.11 -1.65
CA SER A 124 -3.99 10.50 -2.99
C SER A 124 -2.68 11.30 -3.00
N TYR A 125 -2.09 11.52 -1.83
CA TYR A 125 -0.82 12.21 -1.70
C TYR A 125 0.35 11.30 -2.08
N SER A 126 1.20 11.80 -2.96
CA SER A 126 2.44 11.11 -3.32
C SER A 126 3.58 11.65 -2.45
N TYR A 127 4.00 10.86 -1.47
CA TYR A 127 5.12 11.21 -0.60
C TYR A 127 6.43 11.25 -1.39
N SER A 128 7.29 12.24 -1.10
CA SER A 128 8.64 12.27 -1.67
C SER A 128 9.50 11.09 -1.16
N LEU A 129 10.67 10.88 -1.79
CA LEU A 129 11.60 9.84 -1.35
C LEU A 129 12.07 10.09 0.10
N ASP A 130 12.36 11.34 0.43
CA ASP A 130 12.85 11.70 1.76
C ASP A 130 11.76 11.58 2.83
N GLU A 131 10.53 12.06 2.55
CA GLU A 131 9.38 11.80 3.43
C GLU A 131 9.17 10.29 3.66
N THR A 132 9.31 9.47 2.60
CA THR A 132 9.16 8.01 2.71
C THR A 132 10.27 7.40 3.59
N ARG A 133 11.52 7.88 3.45
CA ARG A 133 12.65 7.46 4.30
C ARG A 133 12.42 7.81 5.77
N ASP A 134 11.98 9.02 6.06
CA ASP A 134 11.71 9.47 7.43
C ASP A 134 10.58 8.66 8.08
N MET A 135 9.50 8.39 7.33
CA MET A 135 8.42 7.53 7.78
C MET A 135 8.91 6.11 8.05
N LEU A 136 9.68 5.53 7.12
CA LEU A 136 10.20 4.17 7.26
C LEU A 136 11.14 4.05 8.46
N LYS A 137 12.01 5.03 8.68
CA LYS A 137 12.92 5.06 9.82
C LYS A 137 12.20 5.00 11.17
N SER A 138 11.02 5.64 11.27
CA SER A 138 10.20 5.58 12.48
C SER A 138 9.45 4.25 12.65
N ILE A 139 9.16 3.53 11.53
CA ILE A 139 8.43 2.26 11.53
C ILE A 139 9.37 1.08 11.68
N ASN A 140 10.45 1.07 10.89
CA ASN A 140 11.44 0.00 10.86
C ASN A 140 12.84 0.55 10.59
N PRO A 141 13.61 0.90 11.64
CA PRO A 141 14.94 1.49 11.51
C PRO A 141 15.97 0.55 10.86
N ASN A 142 15.67 -0.74 10.77
CA ASN A 142 16.57 -1.74 10.17
C ASN A 142 16.42 -1.87 8.65
N ILE A 143 15.58 -1.03 8.03
CA ILE A 143 15.41 -1.01 6.57
C ILE A 143 15.89 0.33 6.04
N LYS A 144 16.79 0.29 5.05
CA LYS A 144 17.28 1.45 4.33
C LYS A 144 16.77 1.44 2.90
N ILE A 145 16.18 2.55 2.44
CA ILE A 145 15.85 2.73 1.03
C ILE A 145 17.10 3.20 0.29
N LEU A 146 17.58 2.40 -0.64
CA LEU A 146 18.72 2.70 -1.49
C LEU A 146 18.34 3.69 -2.59
N ARG A 147 17.32 3.37 -3.35
CA ARG A 147 16.81 4.19 -4.46
C ARG A 147 15.33 3.96 -4.72
N GLU A 148 14.75 4.91 -5.45
CA GLU A 148 13.41 4.84 -6.02
C GLU A 148 13.52 4.55 -7.52
N TYR A 149 12.60 3.74 -8.06
CA TYR A 149 12.51 3.48 -9.49
C TYR A 149 11.08 3.12 -9.91
N LYS A 150 10.85 3.06 -11.22
CA LYS A 150 9.58 2.58 -11.78
C LYS A 150 9.80 1.24 -12.48
N ASN A 151 8.92 0.28 -12.22
CA ASN A 151 8.95 -1.00 -12.90
C ASN A 151 8.37 -0.90 -14.34
N LYS A 152 8.39 -2.01 -15.09
CA LYS A 152 7.85 -2.09 -16.46
C LYS A 152 6.37 -1.70 -16.61
N HIS A 153 5.62 -1.71 -15.53
CA HIS A 153 4.20 -1.31 -15.47
C HIS A 153 4.01 0.12 -14.96
N ASN A 154 5.09 0.93 -14.91
CA ASN A 154 5.11 2.31 -14.41
C ASN A 154 4.74 2.43 -12.91
N ASN A 155 4.76 1.35 -12.15
CA ASN A 155 4.55 1.38 -10.70
C ASN A 155 5.81 1.85 -10.00
N ARG A 156 5.64 2.78 -9.05
CA ARG A 156 6.71 3.31 -8.19
C ARG A 156 7.12 2.25 -7.17
N LEU A 157 8.39 1.90 -7.14
CA LEU A 157 8.99 0.94 -6.22
C LEU A 157 10.24 1.53 -5.56
N PHE A 158 10.60 0.96 -4.43
CA PHE A 158 11.80 1.26 -3.68
C PHE A 158 12.68 0.02 -3.58
N GLU A 159 13.94 0.17 -3.91
CA GLU A 159 14.96 -0.84 -3.63
C GLU A 159 15.41 -0.65 -2.18
N CYS A 160 15.25 -1.67 -1.37
CA CYS A 160 15.48 -1.65 0.06
C CYS A 160 16.62 -2.60 0.44
N GLU A 161 17.38 -2.23 1.47
CA GLU A 161 18.43 -3.03 2.09
C GLU A 161 18.07 -3.30 3.55
N CYS A 162 18.17 -4.54 3.98
CA CYS A 162 18.06 -4.91 5.39
C CYS A 162 19.40 -4.71 6.08
N LEU A 163 19.46 -3.86 7.10
CA LEU A 163 20.69 -3.58 7.86
C LEU A 163 21.11 -4.72 8.80
N ILE A 164 20.27 -5.75 8.97
CA ILE A 164 20.56 -6.92 9.82
C ILE A 164 21.26 -8.02 9.03
N ASP A 165 20.82 -8.31 7.80
CA ASP A 165 21.30 -9.46 7.01
C ASP A 165 21.80 -9.08 5.61
N GLY A 166 21.78 -7.80 5.25
CA GLY A 166 22.24 -7.29 3.95
C GLY A 166 21.32 -7.64 2.76
N ASN A 167 20.18 -8.32 3.00
CA ASN A 167 19.27 -8.69 1.93
C ASN A 167 18.72 -7.45 1.21
N ILE A 168 18.70 -7.49 -0.11
CA ILE A 168 18.18 -6.42 -0.98
C ILE A 168 16.91 -6.91 -1.68
N TRP A 169 15.85 -6.11 -1.60
CA TRP A 169 14.58 -6.41 -2.28
C TRP A 169 13.86 -5.16 -2.74
N SER A 170 12.82 -5.35 -3.54
CA SER A 170 11.95 -4.28 -4.02
C SER A 170 10.62 -4.28 -3.28
N ALA A 171 10.17 -3.11 -2.85
CA ALA A 171 8.90 -2.94 -2.16
C ALA A 171 8.14 -1.70 -2.65
N SER A 172 6.82 -1.73 -2.58
CA SER A 172 5.98 -0.56 -2.80
C SER A 172 5.89 0.32 -1.54
N PHE A 173 5.39 1.55 -1.69
CA PHE A 173 5.07 2.41 -0.56
C PHE A 173 4.11 1.73 0.43
N SER A 174 3.08 1.06 -0.10
CA SER A 174 2.09 0.36 0.74
C SER A 174 2.72 -0.77 1.54
N ASP A 175 3.62 -1.55 0.93
CA ASP A 175 4.32 -2.63 1.64
C ASP A 175 5.12 -2.09 2.82
N LEU A 176 5.89 -1.02 2.62
CA LEU A 176 6.77 -0.47 3.64
C LEU A 176 6.03 0.30 4.74
N ILE A 177 5.07 1.14 4.36
CA ILE A 177 4.47 2.14 5.26
C ILE A 177 3.09 1.70 5.77
N THR A 178 2.23 1.17 4.90
CA THR A 178 0.86 0.79 5.26
C THR A 178 0.82 -0.59 5.93
N PHE A 179 1.40 -1.58 5.27
CA PHE A 179 1.43 -2.96 5.77
C PHE A 179 2.64 -3.25 6.68
N LYS A 180 3.63 -2.34 6.70
CA LYS A 180 4.84 -2.43 7.55
C LYS A 180 5.62 -3.74 7.31
N HIS A 181 5.64 -4.21 6.07
CA HIS A 181 6.39 -5.41 5.70
C HIS A 181 7.90 -5.15 5.86
N GLY A 182 8.56 -6.05 6.58
CA GLY A 182 10.00 -6.02 6.79
C GLY A 182 10.76 -6.93 5.82
N CYS A 183 12.01 -7.22 6.16
CA CYS A 183 12.83 -8.19 5.45
C CYS A 183 12.24 -9.61 5.61
N LEU A 184 11.91 -10.25 4.49
CA LEU A 184 11.34 -11.61 4.49
C LEU A 184 12.33 -12.64 5.03
N THR A 185 13.63 -12.48 4.76
CA THR A 185 14.69 -13.35 5.27
C THR A 185 14.74 -13.31 6.79
N CYS A 186 14.73 -12.12 7.41
CA CYS A 186 14.66 -11.97 8.86
C CYS A 186 13.36 -12.54 9.44
N ALA A 187 12.21 -12.28 8.78
CA ALA A 187 10.93 -12.79 9.22
C ALA A 187 10.86 -14.34 9.18
N ASN A 188 11.46 -14.95 8.16
CA ASN A 188 11.52 -16.41 8.05
C ASN A 188 12.50 -17.01 9.06
N ARG A 189 13.66 -16.36 9.30
CA ARG A 189 14.60 -16.79 10.35
C ARG A 189 13.93 -16.85 11.73
N ASN A 190 13.10 -15.86 12.05
CA ASN A 190 12.34 -15.83 13.30
C ASN A 190 11.21 -16.86 13.39
N LYS A 191 10.87 -17.55 12.28
CA LYS A 191 9.90 -18.66 12.26
C LYS A 191 10.54 -20.04 12.39
N ILE A 192 11.88 -20.11 12.51
CA ILE A 192 12.64 -21.35 12.62
C ILE A 192 13.13 -21.49 14.07
N GLY A 193 13.21 -22.73 14.58
CA GLY A 193 13.67 -23.02 15.95
C GLY A 193 12.77 -22.37 17.00
N GLU A 194 13.36 -21.87 18.08
CA GLU A 194 12.64 -21.27 19.22
C GLU A 194 11.79 -20.04 18.87
N GLY A 195 12.10 -19.35 17.78
CA GLY A 195 11.30 -18.24 17.28
C GLY A 195 9.97 -18.65 16.63
N ASN A 196 9.76 -19.93 16.37
CA ASN A 196 8.51 -20.45 15.81
C ASN A 196 7.43 -20.52 16.90
N PRO A 197 6.25 -19.88 16.73
CA PRO A 197 5.15 -19.99 17.70
C PRO A 197 4.69 -21.42 18.03
N TYR A 198 4.97 -22.36 17.14
CA TYR A 198 4.64 -23.79 17.30
C TYR A 198 5.86 -24.61 17.75
N TYR A 199 6.96 -23.94 18.17
CA TYR A 199 8.13 -24.66 18.66
C TYR A 199 7.82 -25.39 19.96
N ASN A 200 8.03 -26.70 19.97
CA ASN A 200 7.78 -27.54 21.14
C ASN A 200 9.02 -27.62 22.03
N HIS A 201 9.06 -26.83 23.09
CA HIS A 201 10.18 -26.80 24.05
C HIS A 201 10.39 -28.12 24.83
N ASN A 202 9.41 -29.03 24.80
CA ASN A 202 9.51 -30.33 25.50
C ASN A 202 10.20 -31.41 24.67
N LYS A 203 10.52 -31.17 23.40
CA LYS A 203 11.29 -32.14 22.57
C LYS A 203 12.77 -32.01 22.88
N THR A 204 13.43 -33.17 23.03
CA THR A 204 14.90 -33.23 23.12
C THR A 204 15.56 -32.99 21.76
N ASP A 205 16.87 -32.69 21.75
CA ASP A 205 17.63 -32.52 20.51
C ASP A 205 17.71 -33.84 19.71
N GLU A 206 17.80 -34.99 20.38
CA GLU A 206 17.77 -36.31 19.74
C GLU A 206 16.44 -36.59 19.04
N GLU A 207 15.31 -36.18 19.66
CA GLU A 207 13.99 -36.27 19.02
C GLU A 207 13.86 -35.33 17.81
N ARG A 208 14.46 -34.14 17.89
CA ARG A 208 14.49 -33.22 16.78
C ARG A 208 15.33 -33.74 15.62
N GLU A 209 16.52 -34.26 15.91
CA GLU A 209 17.37 -34.88 14.89
C GLU A 209 16.67 -36.06 14.21
N THR A 210 16.06 -36.94 14.99
CA THR A 210 15.33 -38.08 14.47
C THR A 210 14.20 -37.71 13.54
N ARG A 211 13.49 -36.61 13.88
CA ARG A 211 12.37 -36.06 13.06
C ARG A 211 12.81 -35.03 12.04
N ARG A 212 14.09 -34.68 11.98
CA ARG A 212 14.63 -33.62 11.10
C ARG A 212 13.98 -32.24 11.34
N GLU A 213 13.71 -31.91 12.62
CA GLU A 213 13.03 -30.71 13.07
C GLU A 213 13.99 -29.74 13.76
N TYR A 214 15.17 -29.49 13.19
CA TYR A 214 16.18 -28.56 13.72
C TYR A 214 16.62 -27.54 12.65
N THR A 215 17.15 -26.42 13.11
CA THR A 215 17.40 -25.22 12.28
C THR A 215 18.34 -25.51 11.11
N GLU A 216 19.46 -26.23 11.38
CA GLU A 216 20.49 -26.54 10.39
C GLU A 216 19.94 -27.44 9.27
N TYR A 217 19.01 -28.36 9.59
CA TYR A 217 18.35 -29.20 8.58
C TYR A 217 17.45 -28.35 7.64
N TYR A 218 16.72 -27.38 8.21
CA TYR A 218 15.89 -26.49 7.39
C TYR A 218 16.75 -25.57 6.52
N SER A 219 17.86 -25.04 7.05
CA SER A 219 18.82 -24.24 6.29
C SER A 219 19.42 -25.05 5.15
N TRP A 220 19.95 -26.25 5.44
CA TRP A 220 20.48 -27.18 4.45
C TRP A 220 19.47 -27.45 3.32
N ARG A 221 18.23 -27.77 3.67
CA ARG A 221 17.18 -28.04 2.67
C ARG A 221 16.95 -26.85 1.74
N ASN A 222 16.91 -25.64 2.27
CA ASN A 222 16.71 -24.43 1.49
C ASN A 222 17.92 -24.16 0.59
N GLU A 223 19.14 -24.28 1.10
CA GLU A 223 20.37 -24.10 0.34
C GLU A 223 20.51 -25.10 -0.82
N VAL A 224 20.11 -26.37 -0.62
CA VAL A 224 20.03 -27.36 -1.69
C VAL A 224 19.04 -26.94 -2.76
N TYR A 225 17.85 -26.46 -2.38
CA TYR A 225 16.86 -25.98 -3.34
C TYR A 225 17.33 -24.74 -4.09
N GLU A 226 17.95 -23.78 -3.40
CA GLU A 226 18.49 -22.56 -4.01
C GLU A 226 19.61 -22.87 -5.01
N ARG A 227 20.57 -23.73 -4.65
CA ARG A 227 21.63 -24.19 -5.55
C ARG A 227 21.07 -24.80 -6.83
N ASP A 228 20.02 -25.62 -6.70
CA ASP A 228 19.40 -26.33 -7.82
C ASP A 228 18.29 -25.51 -8.51
N ASN A 229 18.17 -24.21 -8.18
CA ASN A 229 17.16 -23.27 -8.71
C ASN A 229 15.71 -23.77 -8.55
N TYR A 230 15.42 -24.55 -7.49
CA TYR A 230 14.10 -25.16 -7.26
C TYR A 230 13.66 -26.10 -8.40
N ILE A 231 14.61 -26.72 -9.11
CA ILE A 231 14.39 -27.63 -10.24
C ILE A 231 14.84 -29.03 -9.87
N CYS A 232 14.05 -30.04 -10.21
CA CYS A 232 14.48 -31.43 -10.09
C CYS A 232 15.69 -31.69 -11.00
N ILE A 233 16.85 -32.02 -10.46
CA ILE A 233 18.08 -32.27 -11.24
C ILE A 233 17.94 -33.44 -12.21
N CYS A 234 17.09 -34.43 -11.89
CA CYS A 234 16.85 -35.60 -12.71
C CYS A 234 16.05 -35.25 -13.98
N CYS A 235 14.80 -34.84 -13.85
CA CYS A 235 13.86 -34.66 -14.95
C CYS A 235 13.60 -33.21 -15.37
N GLY A 236 14.15 -32.22 -14.65
CA GLY A 236 13.94 -30.82 -14.95
C GLY A 236 12.58 -30.27 -14.51
N TYR A 237 11.85 -30.98 -13.63
CA TYR A 237 10.57 -30.47 -13.10
C TYR A 237 10.76 -29.17 -12.31
N ASP A 238 10.08 -28.10 -12.71
CA ASP A 238 10.28 -26.72 -12.26
C ASP A 238 9.04 -26.03 -11.65
N LYS A 239 7.97 -26.80 -11.35
CA LYS A 239 6.70 -26.21 -10.84
C LYS A 239 6.74 -25.79 -9.36
N GLY A 240 7.90 -25.88 -8.70
CA GLY A 240 8.13 -25.33 -7.35
C GLY A 240 7.41 -26.01 -6.18
N HIS A 241 6.60 -27.05 -6.42
CA HIS A 241 5.93 -27.83 -5.37
C HIS A 241 6.25 -29.31 -5.50
N ASN A 242 6.06 -30.08 -4.41
CA ASN A 242 6.40 -31.49 -4.37
C ASN A 242 7.89 -31.79 -4.66
N LEU A 243 8.77 -30.90 -4.21
CA LEU A 243 10.21 -31.08 -4.25
C LEU A 243 10.70 -31.69 -2.92
N ASN A 244 11.71 -32.54 -3.00
CA ASN A 244 12.40 -33.16 -1.88
C ASN A 244 13.89 -32.82 -1.97
N ALA A 245 14.48 -32.33 -0.87
CA ALA A 245 15.93 -32.32 -0.72
C ALA A 245 16.34 -33.73 -0.29
N HIS A 246 17.00 -34.44 -1.20
CA HIS A 246 17.40 -35.83 -1.03
C HIS A 246 18.87 -35.89 -0.66
N HIS A 247 19.18 -36.63 0.43
CA HIS A 247 20.57 -36.90 0.82
C HIS A 247 21.21 -37.94 -0.09
N LEU A 248 22.38 -37.65 -0.61
CA LEU A 248 23.16 -38.58 -1.43
C LEU A 248 23.66 -39.75 -0.54
N ASN A 249 24.38 -39.44 0.52
CA ASN A 249 24.66 -40.39 1.60
C ASN A 249 23.58 -40.28 2.65
N GLY A 250 22.97 -41.40 3.02
CA GLY A 250 21.75 -41.44 3.83
C GLY A 250 21.86 -40.73 5.17
N TYR A 251 20.86 -39.95 5.50
CA TYR A 251 20.76 -39.17 6.74
C TYR A 251 21.00 -40.01 8.01
N ASN A 252 20.61 -41.27 8.00
CA ASN A 252 20.68 -42.13 9.19
C ASN A 252 22.11 -42.51 9.58
N TRP A 253 22.97 -42.74 8.61
CA TRP A 253 24.30 -43.23 8.83
C TRP A 253 25.41 -42.19 8.65
N ASP A 254 25.29 -41.27 7.70
CA ASP A 254 26.26 -40.22 7.45
C ASP A 254 25.93 -38.97 8.29
N LYS A 255 26.14 -39.07 9.60
CA LYS A 255 25.80 -37.98 10.55
C LYS A 255 26.59 -36.71 10.34
N GLU A 256 27.82 -36.86 9.89
CA GLU A 256 28.76 -35.74 9.72
C GLU A 256 28.37 -34.80 8.55
N HIS A 257 27.75 -35.36 7.49
CA HIS A 257 27.37 -34.62 6.31
C HIS A 257 25.85 -34.38 6.17
N ARG A 258 25.09 -34.48 7.28
CA ARG A 258 23.62 -34.29 7.28
C ARG A 258 23.20 -32.91 6.81
N THR A 259 24.05 -31.90 7.01
CA THR A 259 23.80 -30.50 6.67
C THR A 259 24.82 -29.95 5.66
N ASP A 260 25.62 -30.82 5.05
CA ASP A 260 26.47 -30.46 3.94
C ASP A 260 25.62 -30.34 2.65
N VAL A 261 25.61 -29.13 2.04
CA VAL A 261 24.86 -28.86 0.81
C VAL A 261 25.30 -29.79 -0.33
N ASN A 262 26.59 -30.20 -0.37
CA ASN A 262 27.13 -31.13 -1.36
C ASN A 262 26.65 -32.57 -1.16
N ASN A 263 26.10 -32.92 0.02
CA ASN A 263 25.43 -34.18 0.29
C ASN A 263 23.92 -34.12 0.01
N GLY A 264 23.43 -33.13 -0.70
CA GLY A 264 22.02 -32.95 -1.03
C GLY A 264 21.76 -32.70 -2.50
N VAL A 265 20.61 -33.12 -3.00
CA VAL A 265 20.13 -32.81 -4.36
C VAL A 265 18.62 -32.59 -4.37
N THR A 266 18.14 -31.74 -5.26
CA THR A 266 16.69 -31.46 -5.41
C THR A 266 16.05 -32.48 -6.34
N LEU A 267 15.08 -33.23 -5.85
CA LEU A 267 14.27 -34.16 -6.61
C LEU A 267 12.78 -33.82 -6.55
N CYS A 268 12.04 -34.00 -7.65
CA CYS A 268 10.59 -34.04 -7.58
C CYS A 268 10.14 -35.36 -6.90
N LYS A 269 8.91 -35.37 -6.38
CA LYS A 269 8.36 -36.59 -5.72
C LYS A 269 8.53 -37.83 -6.56
N ASN A 270 8.25 -37.78 -7.87
CA ASN A 270 8.33 -38.95 -8.75
C ASN A 270 9.76 -39.52 -8.87
N CYS A 271 10.76 -38.64 -9.05
CA CYS A 271 12.16 -39.06 -9.13
C CYS A 271 12.69 -39.60 -7.79
N HIS A 272 12.28 -38.94 -6.70
CA HIS A 272 12.60 -39.38 -5.34
C HIS A 272 12.02 -40.78 -5.03
N ASP A 273 10.73 -40.96 -5.31
CA ASP A 273 10.06 -42.25 -5.11
C ASP A 273 10.69 -43.37 -6.01
N LYS A 274 11.03 -43.02 -7.27
CA LYS A 274 11.69 -43.94 -8.21
C LYS A 274 13.04 -44.40 -7.70
N PHE A 275 13.86 -43.50 -7.17
CA PHE A 275 15.15 -43.85 -6.57
C PHE A 275 14.97 -44.82 -5.40
N HIS A 276 14.08 -44.47 -4.46
CA HIS A 276 13.86 -45.28 -3.28
C HIS A 276 13.17 -46.65 -3.55
N ASN A 277 12.43 -46.74 -4.64
CA ASN A 277 11.89 -48.03 -5.08
C ASN A 277 12.98 -48.98 -5.58
N ILE A 278 14.10 -48.45 -6.07
CA ILE A 278 15.23 -49.27 -6.58
C ILE A 278 16.19 -49.61 -5.41
N TYR A 279 16.55 -48.63 -4.59
CA TYR A 279 17.64 -48.74 -3.61
C TYR A 279 17.18 -48.78 -2.15
N GLY A 280 15.88 -48.61 -1.87
CA GLY A 280 15.33 -48.60 -0.51
C GLY A 280 15.48 -47.24 0.19
N TYR A 281 15.07 -47.21 1.44
CA TYR A 281 15.12 -46.01 2.29
C TYR A 281 16.17 -46.19 3.39
N GLY A 282 16.93 -45.14 3.70
CA GLY A 282 17.74 -45.00 4.90
C GLY A 282 19.21 -45.22 4.72
N ASP A 283 19.62 -46.23 3.95
CA ASP A 283 21.01 -46.65 3.81
C ASP A 283 21.59 -46.36 2.40
N ASN A 284 20.95 -45.47 1.67
CA ASN A 284 21.42 -45.07 0.33
C ASN A 284 22.79 -44.40 0.39
N THR A 285 23.56 -44.58 -0.69
CA THR A 285 24.87 -43.96 -0.87
C THR A 285 24.95 -43.10 -2.11
N LYS A 286 25.96 -42.20 -2.16
CA LYS A 286 26.22 -41.33 -3.30
C LYS A 286 26.46 -42.13 -4.58
N GLU A 287 27.15 -43.27 -4.50
CA GLU A 287 27.43 -44.16 -5.62
C GLU A 287 26.14 -44.73 -6.21
N GLN A 288 25.18 -45.12 -5.38
CA GLN A 288 23.86 -45.59 -5.83
C GLN A 288 23.11 -44.49 -6.55
N PHE A 289 23.22 -43.26 -6.06
CA PHE A 289 22.58 -42.11 -6.72
C PHE A 289 23.29 -41.76 -8.07
N GLU A 290 24.61 -41.84 -8.14
CA GLU A 290 25.38 -41.68 -9.38
C GLU A 290 24.99 -42.72 -10.43
N GLU A 291 24.83 -43.98 -10.03
CA GLU A 291 24.36 -45.08 -10.87
C GLU A 291 22.93 -44.80 -11.40
N PHE A 292 22.02 -44.47 -10.50
CA PHE A 292 20.64 -44.10 -10.85
C PHE A 292 20.59 -42.94 -11.84
N TYR A 293 21.33 -41.86 -11.57
CA TYR A 293 21.35 -40.65 -12.36
C TYR A 293 21.88 -40.90 -13.77
N LYS A 294 22.89 -41.77 -13.88
CA LYS A 294 23.46 -42.19 -15.16
C LYS A 294 22.51 -43.11 -15.91
N ASN A 295 21.97 -44.14 -15.27
CA ASN A 295 21.19 -45.18 -15.94
C ASN A 295 19.80 -44.69 -16.36
N GLU A 296 19.15 -43.88 -15.54
CA GLU A 296 17.78 -43.43 -15.76
C GLU A 296 17.69 -42.13 -16.56
N PHE A 297 18.70 -41.25 -16.49
CA PHE A 297 18.65 -39.93 -17.09
C PHE A 297 19.81 -39.63 -18.05
N ASN A 298 20.75 -40.56 -18.18
CA ASN A 298 21.97 -40.42 -18.99
C ASN A 298 22.77 -39.11 -18.64
N LYS A 299 22.87 -38.84 -17.35
CA LYS A 299 23.50 -37.63 -16.77
C LYS A 299 24.65 -38.03 -15.83
N ASN A 300 25.57 -37.09 -15.58
CA ASN A 300 26.70 -37.28 -14.67
C ASN A 300 26.57 -36.29 -13.50
N LEU A 301 26.62 -36.82 -12.27
CA LEU A 301 26.49 -36.01 -11.05
C LEU A 301 27.64 -35.00 -10.91
N LYS A 302 28.85 -35.34 -11.35
CA LYS A 302 30.02 -34.43 -11.35
C LYS A 302 29.84 -33.16 -12.18
N SER A 303 28.83 -33.08 -13.02
CA SER A 303 28.49 -31.86 -13.76
C SER A 303 27.66 -30.86 -12.97
N ILE A 304 27.18 -31.25 -11.79
CA ILE A 304 26.26 -30.44 -10.97
C ILE A 304 26.85 -30.16 -9.57
N LEU A 305 27.55 -31.13 -9.03
CA LEU A 305 28.24 -31.00 -7.73
C LEU A 305 29.74 -30.88 -7.96
N PRO A 306 30.43 -30.00 -7.18
CA PRO A 306 31.86 -29.84 -7.25
C PRO A 306 32.65 -31.09 -6.88
#